data_af2c8336c5dbd975603a50c71aca3bdc
#
_entry.id   af2c8336c5dbd975603a50c71aca3bdc
#
_cell.length_a   1.000
_cell.length_b   1.000
_cell.length_c   1.000
_cell.angle_alpha   90.00
_cell.angle_beta   90.00
_cell.angle_gamma   90.00
#
_symmetry.space_group_name_H-M   'P 1'
#
loop_
_entity.id
_entity.type
_entity.pdbx_description
1 polymer ?
#
loop_
_entity_poly.entity_id
_entity_poly.type
_entity_poly.pdbx_seq_one_letter_code
_entity_poly.pdbx_strand_id
1 'polypeptide(L)'
;MKYTPVGVDIAKHVIQIHFINEHTGEVVDKQLRRQDFLTFFGNREPCLIGMEACGGSQHWARELTKLGHKVRLLQARFVKAFVMGNKNDVMDARAIWMAVQQPGKEIAVKTEEQQSVLVLHRTRMQLVKFRTAQINALHGTLLEFGETIHKGRAAMEREFPEALERMKERLPPYLIMVLENQYNRLNELDSLIEDIEKQLTSVARQNETCKRLLDIPGVGPLIATAAVATMGEASAFKSGREFAAYVGLVPKQTGSGGKVRLLG
;
A
#
# COMPACT_ATOMS: atom_id res chain seq x y z
N MET A 1 -2.15 20.32 27.00
CA MET A 1 -2.43 20.02 25.57
C MET A 1 -3.87 20.36 25.27
N LYS A 2 -4.22 20.78 24.03
CA LYS A 2 -5.63 21.12 23.68
C LYS A 2 -6.53 19.87 23.56
N TYR A 3 -5.95 18.68 23.42
CA TYR A 3 -6.66 17.41 23.24
C TYR A 3 -5.98 16.29 24.04
N THR A 4 -6.78 15.45 24.68
CA THR A 4 -6.30 14.25 25.38
C THR A 4 -5.74 13.24 24.37
N PRO A 5 -4.50 12.76 24.51
CA PRO A 5 -3.92 11.77 23.61
C PRO A 5 -4.51 10.38 23.86
N VAL A 6 -4.79 9.67 22.78
CA VAL A 6 -5.28 8.28 22.80
C VAL A 6 -4.47 7.47 21.79
N GLY A 7 -3.91 6.35 22.22
CA GLY A 7 -3.27 5.37 21.35
C GLY A 7 -4.25 4.28 20.97
N VAL A 8 -4.33 3.96 19.68
CA VAL A 8 -5.26 2.97 19.14
C VAL A 8 -4.48 1.99 18.28
N ASP A 9 -4.45 0.73 18.71
CA ASP A 9 -3.95 -0.38 17.91
C ASP A 9 -5.12 -1.12 17.25
N ILE A 10 -5.04 -1.27 15.91
CA ILE A 10 -6.13 -1.78 15.08
C ILE A 10 -5.83 -3.22 14.67
N ALA A 11 -6.60 -4.17 15.20
CA ALA A 11 -6.62 -5.53 14.70
C ALA A 11 -7.89 -5.84 13.90
N LYS A 12 -7.94 -7.03 13.31
CA LYS A 12 -9.05 -7.44 12.43
C LYS A 12 -10.40 -7.48 13.14
N HIS A 13 -10.45 -7.95 14.36
CA HIS A 13 -11.70 -8.19 15.12
C HIS A 13 -11.82 -7.30 16.34
N VAL A 14 -10.72 -6.96 16.95
CA VAL A 14 -10.64 -6.17 18.17
C VAL A 14 -9.75 -4.96 17.97
N ILE A 15 -9.99 -3.93 18.74
CA ILE A 15 -9.21 -2.69 18.73
C ILE A 15 -8.79 -2.42 20.17
N GLN A 16 -7.48 -2.27 20.38
CA GLN A 16 -6.93 -1.94 21.70
C GLN A 16 -6.75 -0.44 21.82
N ILE A 17 -7.18 0.12 22.95
CA ILE A 17 -7.09 1.55 23.25
C ILE A 17 -6.30 1.75 24.53
N HIS A 18 -5.40 2.74 24.50
CA HIS A 18 -4.65 3.21 25.66
C HIS A 18 -4.75 4.72 25.80
N PHE A 19 -5.11 5.21 27.00
CA PHE A 19 -5.06 6.63 27.33
C PHE A 19 -4.97 6.82 28.85
N ILE A 20 -4.62 8.04 29.26
CA ILE A 20 -4.71 8.45 30.65
C ILE A 20 -5.91 9.39 30.79
N ASN A 21 -6.81 9.08 31.72
CA ASN A 21 -7.94 9.94 32.04
C ASN A 21 -7.42 11.25 32.63
N GLU A 22 -7.67 12.36 31.97
CA GLU A 22 -7.14 13.69 32.37
C GLU A 22 -7.73 14.22 33.70
N HIS A 23 -8.92 13.73 34.08
CA HIS A 23 -9.56 14.15 35.35
C HIS A 23 -9.13 13.33 36.54
N THR A 24 -8.88 12.03 36.34
CA THR A 24 -8.56 11.11 37.46
C THR A 24 -7.09 10.70 37.49
N GLY A 25 -6.33 10.87 36.40
CA GLY A 25 -4.97 10.36 36.23
C GLY A 25 -4.89 8.85 36.04
N GLU A 26 -6.04 8.16 35.97
CA GLU A 26 -6.11 6.73 35.81
C GLU A 26 -5.67 6.29 34.42
N VAL A 27 -4.83 5.25 34.34
CA VAL A 27 -4.44 4.59 33.09
C VAL A 27 -5.56 3.67 32.65
N VAL A 28 -6.05 3.88 31.45
CA VAL A 28 -7.14 3.08 30.87
C VAL A 28 -6.61 2.28 29.69
N ASP A 29 -6.61 0.95 29.86
CA ASP A 29 -6.37 -0.05 28.82
C ASP A 29 -7.69 -0.73 28.50
N LYS A 30 -8.20 -0.53 27.29
CA LYS A 30 -9.52 -1.05 26.91
C LYS A 30 -9.50 -1.75 25.57
N GLN A 31 -10.04 -2.95 25.55
CA GLN A 31 -10.30 -3.68 24.32
C GLN A 31 -11.74 -3.45 23.86
N LEU A 32 -11.94 -3.08 22.61
CA LEU A 32 -13.25 -2.85 22.01
C LEU A 32 -13.46 -3.81 20.84
N ARG A 33 -14.70 -4.25 20.66
CA ARG A 33 -15.10 -4.88 19.40
C ARG A 33 -15.17 -3.80 18.31
N ARG A 34 -14.89 -4.20 17.10
CA ARG A 34 -14.88 -3.30 15.94
C ARG A 34 -16.18 -2.49 15.77
N GLN A 35 -17.33 -3.11 16.04
CA GLN A 35 -18.65 -2.47 15.96
C GLN A 35 -18.87 -1.38 17.02
N ASP A 36 -18.22 -1.49 18.18
CA ASP A 36 -18.40 -0.57 19.30
C ASP A 36 -17.44 0.62 19.24
N PHE A 37 -16.48 0.60 18.31
CA PHE A 37 -15.37 1.55 18.24
C PHE A 37 -15.82 3.00 17.98
N LEU A 38 -16.65 3.24 16.98
CA LEU A 38 -17.14 4.60 16.67
C LEU A 38 -18.10 5.10 17.74
N THR A 39 -18.93 4.24 18.32
CA THR A 39 -19.84 4.61 19.43
C THR A 39 -19.04 5.06 20.65
N PHE A 40 -17.92 4.39 20.94
CA PHE A 40 -17.04 4.78 22.04
C PHE A 40 -16.46 6.19 21.84
N PHE A 41 -16.00 6.53 20.64
CA PHE A 41 -15.45 7.84 20.35
C PHE A 41 -16.52 8.91 20.14
N GLY A 42 -17.68 8.57 19.60
CA GLY A 42 -18.81 9.49 19.42
C GLY A 42 -19.35 10.08 20.74
N ASN A 43 -19.12 9.39 21.86
CA ASN A 43 -19.51 9.82 23.20
C ASN A 43 -18.38 10.50 23.99
N ARG A 44 -17.27 10.88 23.30
CA ARG A 44 -16.11 11.52 23.95
C ARG A 44 -15.89 12.93 23.39
N GLU A 45 -15.36 13.79 24.27
CA GLU A 45 -14.82 15.08 23.86
C GLU A 45 -13.72 14.89 22.79
N PRO A 46 -13.56 15.87 21.86
CA PRO A 46 -12.52 15.80 20.84
C PRO A 46 -11.15 15.51 21.42
N CYS A 47 -10.49 14.45 20.98
CA CYS A 47 -9.19 14.01 21.45
C CYS A 47 -8.17 13.85 20.31
N LEU A 48 -6.89 13.70 20.66
CA LEU A 48 -5.81 13.42 19.73
C LEU A 48 -5.63 11.90 19.62
N ILE A 49 -6.02 11.31 18.50
CA ILE A 49 -5.97 9.88 18.29
C ILE A 49 -4.77 9.50 17.44
N GLY A 50 -3.85 8.72 18.01
CA GLY A 50 -2.76 8.07 17.29
C GLY A 50 -3.16 6.69 16.81
N MET A 51 -2.81 6.36 15.56
CA MET A 51 -2.93 5.01 15.01
C MET A 51 -1.71 4.67 14.16
N GLU A 52 -1.28 3.42 14.18
CA GLU A 52 -0.31 2.95 13.21
C GLU A 52 -0.95 2.88 11.81
N ALA A 53 -0.20 3.30 10.80
CA ALA A 53 -0.64 3.19 9.41
C ALA A 53 -0.57 1.74 8.92
N CYS A 54 -1.61 1.00 9.18
CA CYS A 54 -1.80 -0.40 8.81
C CYS A 54 -3.07 -0.62 7.98
N GLY A 55 -3.43 -1.87 7.71
CA GLY A 55 -4.68 -2.20 7.02
C GLY A 55 -5.92 -1.71 7.78
N GLY A 56 -6.75 -0.87 7.14
CA GLY A 56 -7.96 -0.31 7.73
C GLY A 56 -7.78 1.04 8.43
N SER A 57 -6.55 1.47 8.75
CA SER A 57 -6.29 2.73 9.46
C SER A 57 -6.83 3.96 8.74
N GLN A 58 -6.78 3.99 7.42
CA GLN A 58 -7.30 5.09 6.60
C GLN A 58 -8.83 5.26 6.77
N HIS A 59 -9.58 4.16 6.79
CA HIS A 59 -11.02 4.17 7.03
C HIS A 59 -11.33 4.75 8.41
N TRP A 60 -10.71 4.20 9.46
CA TRP A 60 -10.95 4.67 10.81
C TRP A 60 -10.52 6.12 11.03
N ALA A 61 -9.42 6.54 10.39
CA ALA A 61 -8.99 7.94 10.46
C ALA A 61 -10.03 8.89 9.88
N ARG A 62 -10.64 8.55 8.74
CA ARG A 62 -11.72 9.37 8.17
C ARG A 62 -12.94 9.42 9.08
N GLU A 63 -13.39 8.27 9.59
CA GLU A 63 -14.59 8.21 10.43
C GLU A 63 -14.38 8.96 11.75
N LEU A 64 -13.24 8.80 12.42
CA LEU A 64 -12.92 9.52 13.65
C LEU A 64 -12.77 11.04 13.40
N THR A 65 -12.24 11.43 12.25
CA THR A 65 -12.16 12.85 11.86
C THR A 65 -13.57 13.45 11.65
N LYS A 66 -14.51 12.69 11.07
CA LYS A 66 -15.92 13.13 10.95
C LYS A 66 -16.59 13.32 12.32
N LEU A 67 -16.18 12.56 13.33
CA LEU A 67 -16.64 12.73 14.73
C LEU A 67 -15.98 13.93 15.45
N GLY A 68 -15.10 14.68 14.78
CA GLY A 68 -14.44 15.86 15.33
C GLY A 68 -13.10 15.60 16.04
N HIS A 69 -12.60 14.38 16.03
CA HIS A 69 -11.30 14.06 16.62
C HIS A 69 -10.15 14.47 15.71
N LYS A 70 -9.00 14.82 16.32
CA LYS A 70 -7.74 15.01 15.60
C LYS A 70 -7.02 13.67 15.47
N VAL A 71 -6.88 13.16 14.25
CA VAL A 71 -6.26 11.85 14.00
C VAL A 71 -4.87 12.02 13.41
N ARG A 72 -3.90 11.25 13.91
CA ARG A 72 -2.53 11.15 13.40
C ARG A 72 -2.21 9.71 13.04
N LEU A 73 -1.96 9.46 11.75
CA LEU A 73 -1.44 8.18 11.28
C LEU A 73 0.08 8.17 11.35
N LEU A 74 0.63 7.22 12.09
CA LEU A 74 2.05 7.11 12.38
C LEU A 74 2.69 5.97 11.59
N GLN A 75 3.93 6.15 11.14
CA GLN A 75 4.68 5.07 10.51
C GLN A 75 5.02 3.98 11.52
N ALA A 76 4.88 2.70 11.14
CA ALA A 76 5.19 1.55 11.98
C ALA A 76 6.61 1.62 12.60
N ARG A 77 7.63 2.01 11.80
CA ARG A 77 9.00 2.18 12.29
C ARG A 77 9.15 3.26 13.36
N PHE A 78 8.30 4.29 13.32
CA PHE A 78 8.31 5.35 14.32
C PHE A 78 7.67 4.86 15.63
N VAL A 79 6.54 4.18 15.54
CA VAL A 79 5.87 3.57 16.71
C VAL A 79 6.76 2.54 17.38
N LYS A 80 7.48 1.73 16.60
CA LYS A 80 8.38 0.66 17.09
C LYS A 80 9.43 1.18 18.07
N ALA A 81 9.87 2.44 17.93
CA ALA A 81 10.86 3.04 18.85
C ALA A 81 10.32 3.25 20.28
N PHE A 82 9.00 3.17 20.49
CA PHE A 82 8.32 3.36 21.77
C PHE A 82 7.81 2.05 22.38
N VAL A 83 7.95 0.91 21.68
CA VAL A 83 7.57 -0.40 22.22
C VAL A 83 8.56 -0.82 23.29
N MET A 84 8.10 -1.00 24.51
CA MET A 84 8.88 -1.43 25.66
C MET A 84 8.43 -2.84 26.08
N GLY A 85 9.38 -3.76 26.20
CA GLY A 85 9.13 -5.12 26.64
C GLY A 85 8.58 -6.07 25.56
N ASN A 86 7.85 -7.09 25.98
CA ASN A 86 7.31 -8.09 25.08
C ASN A 86 6.11 -7.55 24.28
N LYS A 87 6.04 -7.92 23.02
CA LYS A 87 4.97 -7.50 22.11
C LYS A 87 3.62 -8.08 22.53
N ASN A 88 2.65 -7.20 22.81
CA ASN A 88 1.23 -7.51 22.97
C ASN A 88 0.40 -6.27 22.62
N ASP A 89 -0.89 -6.44 22.38
CA ASP A 89 -1.78 -5.39 21.89
C ASP A 89 -1.84 -4.17 22.84
N VAL A 90 -1.77 -4.38 24.16
CA VAL A 90 -1.75 -3.30 25.15
C VAL A 90 -0.47 -2.48 25.04
N MET A 91 0.69 -3.14 24.88
CA MET A 91 1.96 -2.47 24.73
C MET A 91 2.07 -1.73 23.39
N ASP A 92 1.47 -2.28 22.33
CA ASP A 92 1.42 -1.63 21.02
C ASP A 92 0.52 -0.37 21.07
N ALA A 93 -0.66 -0.43 21.70
CA ALA A 93 -1.51 0.74 21.92
C ALA A 93 -0.84 1.82 22.81
N ARG A 94 -0.11 1.41 23.86
CA ARG A 94 0.69 2.30 24.69
C ARG A 94 1.83 2.96 23.92
N ALA A 95 2.54 2.20 23.08
CA ALA A 95 3.60 2.73 22.22
C ALA A 95 3.05 3.78 21.24
N ILE A 96 1.88 3.53 20.65
CA ILE A 96 1.17 4.50 19.79
C ILE A 96 0.80 5.75 20.58
N TRP A 97 0.29 5.59 21.82
CA TRP A 97 -0.02 6.70 22.71
C TRP A 97 1.20 7.57 23.02
N MET A 98 2.35 6.97 23.30
CA MET A 98 3.61 7.72 23.50
C MET A 98 4.06 8.41 22.21
N ALA A 99 4.02 7.70 21.09
CA ALA A 99 4.48 8.19 19.80
C ALA A 99 3.62 9.36 19.27
N VAL A 100 2.31 9.36 19.46
CA VAL A 100 1.40 10.41 18.97
C VAL A 100 1.67 11.77 19.60
N GLN A 101 2.26 11.80 20.78
CA GLN A 101 2.61 13.02 21.52
C GLN A 101 3.94 13.64 21.08
N GLN A 102 4.75 12.89 20.34
CA GLN A 102 6.05 13.34 19.88
C GLN A 102 5.97 14.05 18.53
N PRO A 103 6.85 15.03 18.27
CA PRO A 103 7.00 15.58 16.94
C PRO A 103 7.49 14.49 15.98
N GLY A 104 6.79 14.28 14.89
CA GLY A 104 7.14 13.25 13.91
C GLY A 104 6.36 13.44 12.61
N LYS A 105 6.81 12.74 11.57
CA LYS A 105 6.12 12.75 10.30
C LYS A 105 4.83 11.92 10.39
N GLU A 106 3.74 12.56 10.02
CA GLU A 106 2.44 11.94 9.91
C GLU A 106 2.27 11.36 8.50
N ILE A 107 1.49 10.30 8.40
CA ILE A 107 1.01 9.82 7.10
C ILE A 107 -0.32 10.51 6.84
N ALA A 108 -0.43 11.16 5.69
CA ALA A 108 -1.66 11.84 5.30
C ALA A 108 -2.84 10.87 5.28
N VAL A 109 -3.96 11.30 5.86
CA VAL A 109 -5.23 10.58 5.73
C VAL A 109 -5.72 10.77 4.30
N LYS A 110 -5.83 9.67 3.58
CA LYS A 110 -6.23 9.67 2.18
C LYS A 110 -7.74 9.74 2.04
N THR A 111 -8.21 10.47 1.03
CA THR A 111 -9.61 10.40 0.61
C THR A 111 -9.94 8.99 0.08
N GLU A 112 -11.21 8.65 -0.02
CA GLU A 112 -11.64 7.38 -0.62
C GLU A 112 -11.23 7.28 -2.09
N GLU A 113 -11.27 8.41 -2.82
CA GLU A 113 -10.81 8.48 -4.20
C GLU A 113 -9.32 8.18 -4.31
N GLN A 114 -8.46 8.85 -3.52
CA GLN A 114 -7.02 8.58 -3.49
C GLN A 114 -6.73 7.12 -3.14
N GLN A 115 -7.46 6.57 -2.16
CA GLN A 115 -7.30 5.18 -1.75
C GLN A 115 -7.73 4.21 -2.86
N SER A 116 -8.81 4.52 -3.59
CA SER A 116 -9.30 3.73 -4.73
C SER A 116 -8.27 3.68 -5.86
N VAL A 117 -7.66 4.81 -6.20
CA VAL A 117 -6.56 4.88 -7.18
C VAL A 117 -5.38 3.99 -6.75
N LEU A 118 -5.00 4.01 -5.46
CA LEU A 118 -3.95 3.12 -4.95
C LEU A 118 -4.33 1.64 -4.99
N VAL A 119 -5.62 1.31 -4.85
CA VAL A 119 -6.11 -0.07 -5.03
C VAL A 119 -5.95 -0.49 -6.48
N LEU A 120 -6.31 0.35 -7.47
CA LEU A 120 -6.09 0.05 -8.89
C LEU A 120 -4.61 -0.23 -9.18
N HIS A 121 -3.68 0.59 -8.67
CA HIS A 121 -2.25 0.34 -8.82
C HIS A 121 -1.79 -0.99 -8.20
N ARG A 122 -2.27 -1.32 -6.99
CA ARG A 122 -1.92 -2.61 -6.34
C ARG A 122 -2.46 -3.79 -7.11
N THR A 123 -3.71 -3.72 -7.58
CA THR A 123 -4.33 -4.78 -8.39
C THR A 123 -3.56 -4.97 -9.71
N ARG A 124 -3.22 -3.87 -10.40
CA ARG A 124 -2.38 -3.92 -11.59
C ARG A 124 -1.04 -4.62 -11.32
N MET A 125 -0.34 -4.21 -10.26
CA MET A 125 0.95 -4.83 -9.87
C MET A 125 0.81 -6.34 -9.61
N GLN A 126 -0.28 -6.74 -8.96
CA GLN A 126 -0.59 -8.15 -8.69
C GLN A 126 -0.82 -8.93 -9.98
N LEU A 127 -1.62 -8.40 -10.90
CA LEU A 127 -1.89 -9.02 -12.21
C LEU A 127 -0.61 -9.15 -13.05
N VAL A 128 0.25 -8.13 -13.07
CA VAL A 128 1.57 -8.20 -13.72
C VAL A 128 2.45 -9.30 -13.12
N LYS A 129 2.44 -9.49 -11.80
CA LYS A 129 3.16 -10.60 -11.15
C LYS A 129 2.58 -11.95 -11.55
N PHE A 130 1.26 -12.09 -11.60
CA PHE A 130 0.61 -13.33 -12.03
C PHE A 130 0.96 -13.65 -13.50
N ARG A 131 0.91 -12.65 -14.39
CA ARG A 131 1.31 -12.79 -15.78
C ARG A 131 2.77 -13.27 -15.91
N THR A 132 3.67 -12.64 -15.18
CA THR A 132 5.09 -13.02 -15.19
C THR A 132 5.30 -14.46 -14.68
N ALA A 133 4.63 -14.84 -13.60
CA ALA A 133 4.68 -16.20 -13.07
C ALA A 133 4.13 -17.21 -14.08
N GLN A 134 3.03 -16.88 -14.74
CA GLN A 134 2.42 -17.73 -15.78
C GLN A 134 3.34 -17.93 -16.99
N ILE A 135 3.97 -16.84 -17.47
CA ILE A 135 4.98 -16.91 -18.56
C ILE A 135 6.13 -17.82 -18.16
N ASN A 136 6.67 -17.64 -16.94
CA ASN A 136 7.80 -18.47 -16.47
C ASN A 136 7.39 -19.96 -16.33
N ALA A 137 6.18 -20.24 -15.88
CA ALA A 137 5.66 -21.60 -15.79
C ALA A 137 5.54 -22.26 -17.17
N LEU A 138 5.02 -21.53 -18.18
CA LEU A 138 4.96 -22.03 -19.56
C LEU A 138 6.36 -22.26 -20.13
N HIS A 139 7.30 -21.33 -19.95
CA HIS A 139 8.70 -21.52 -20.36
C HIS A 139 9.31 -22.77 -19.74
N GLY A 140 9.14 -22.98 -18.43
CA GLY A 140 9.63 -24.17 -17.75
C GLY A 140 9.03 -25.46 -18.32
N THR A 141 7.72 -25.47 -18.55
CA THR A 141 7.04 -26.65 -19.11
C THR A 141 7.49 -26.92 -20.54
N LEU A 142 7.60 -25.91 -21.40
CA LEU A 142 8.08 -26.08 -22.76
C LEU A 142 9.51 -26.68 -22.79
N LEU A 143 10.38 -26.19 -21.91
CA LEU A 143 11.75 -26.65 -21.81
C LEU A 143 11.87 -28.16 -21.45
N GLU A 144 11.00 -28.65 -20.55
CA GLU A 144 10.95 -30.08 -20.19
C GLU A 144 10.62 -30.98 -21.38
N PHE A 145 9.96 -30.44 -22.41
CA PHE A 145 9.64 -31.15 -23.63
C PHE A 145 10.54 -30.77 -24.83
N GLY A 146 11.67 -30.06 -24.56
CA GLY A 146 12.65 -29.70 -25.56
C GLY A 146 12.27 -28.51 -26.45
N GLU A 147 11.20 -27.79 -26.12
CA GLU A 147 10.84 -26.57 -26.82
C GLU A 147 11.44 -25.36 -26.12
N THR A 148 12.05 -24.46 -26.89
CA THR A 148 12.62 -23.21 -26.38
C THR A 148 12.01 -22.02 -27.12
N ILE A 149 11.59 -21.02 -26.40
CA ILE A 149 11.12 -19.75 -26.94
C ILE A 149 11.84 -18.59 -26.26
N HIS A 150 11.94 -17.45 -26.94
CA HIS A 150 12.59 -16.27 -26.40
C HIS A 150 11.85 -15.72 -25.16
N LYS A 151 12.58 -14.98 -24.31
CA LYS A 151 12.02 -14.41 -23.10
C LYS A 151 11.06 -13.26 -23.38
N GLY A 152 10.06 -13.12 -22.55
CA GLY A 152 9.13 -11.99 -22.53
C GLY A 152 7.77 -12.30 -23.14
N ARG A 153 6.80 -11.40 -22.88
CA ARG A 153 5.40 -11.59 -23.29
C ARG A 153 5.21 -11.62 -24.81
N ALA A 154 5.89 -10.70 -25.53
CA ALA A 154 5.79 -10.64 -26.98
C ALA A 154 6.36 -11.86 -27.69
N ALA A 155 7.45 -12.43 -27.17
CA ALA A 155 8.01 -13.69 -27.68
C ALA A 155 7.06 -14.86 -27.41
N MET A 156 6.49 -14.95 -26.21
CA MET A 156 5.49 -15.95 -25.85
C MET A 156 4.27 -15.90 -26.79
N GLU A 157 3.80 -14.72 -27.14
CA GLU A 157 2.67 -14.54 -28.06
C GLU A 157 2.99 -15.03 -29.50
N ARG A 158 4.19 -14.73 -29.99
CA ARG A 158 4.62 -15.05 -31.33
C ARG A 158 4.98 -16.51 -31.50
N GLU A 159 5.69 -17.09 -30.52
CA GLU A 159 6.40 -18.37 -30.68
C GLU A 159 5.67 -19.56 -30.03
N PHE A 160 4.82 -19.32 -29.03
CA PHE A 160 4.10 -20.37 -28.31
C PHE A 160 3.15 -21.17 -29.23
N PRO A 161 2.35 -20.57 -30.13
CA PRO A 161 1.45 -21.33 -31.00
C PRO A 161 2.21 -22.34 -31.87
N GLU A 162 3.34 -21.94 -32.44
CA GLU A 162 4.17 -22.84 -33.27
C GLU A 162 4.82 -23.95 -32.44
N ALA A 163 5.31 -23.64 -31.24
CA ALA A 163 5.85 -24.64 -30.33
C ALA A 163 4.77 -25.65 -29.93
N LEU A 164 3.56 -25.19 -29.66
CA LEU A 164 2.42 -26.05 -29.31
C LEU A 164 2.04 -27.00 -30.46
N GLU A 165 2.01 -26.53 -31.71
CA GLU A 165 1.74 -27.39 -32.87
C GLU A 165 2.79 -28.52 -33.00
N ARG A 166 4.08 -28.22 -32.84
CA ARG A 166 5.14 -29.26 -32.81
C ARG A 166 4.95 -30.27 -31.70
N MET A 167 4.43 -29.85 -30.56
CA MET A 167 4.15 -30.70 -29.41
C MET A 167 2.92 -31.60 -29.60
N LYS A 168 1.91 -31.16 -30.36
CA LYS A 168 0.68 -31.94 -30.63
C LYS A 168 0.97 -33.28 -31.31
N GLU A 169 2.02 -33.36 -32.13
CA GLU A 169 2.39 -34.58 -32.84
C GLU A 169 2.97 -35.70 -31.92
N ARG A 170 3.46 -35.30 -30.72
CA ARG A 170 4.22 -36.21 -29.84
C ARG A 170 3.73 -36.28 -28.40
N LEU A 171 2.87 -35.38 -27.98
CA LEU A 171 2.40 -35.30 -26.59
C LEU A 171 0.91 -35.64 -26.46
N PRO A 172 0.51 -36.18 -25.31
CA PRO A 172 -0.91 -36.51 -25.07
C PRO A 172 -1.83 -35.32 -25.18
N PRO A 173 -3.06 -35.49 -25.76
CA PRO A 173 -4.03 -34.40 -25.93
C PRO A 173 -4.40 -33.66 -24.65
N TYR A 174 -4.45 -34.35 -23.51
CA TYR A 174 -4.76 -33.72 -22.22
C TYR A 174 -3.71 -32.68 -21.81
N LEU A 175 -2.42 -32.91 -22.14
CA LEU A 175 -1.36 -31.95 -21.85
C LEU A 175 -1.45 -30.73 -22.77
N ILE A 176 -1.69 -30.97 -24.07
CA ILE A 176 -1.91 -29.88 -25.04
C ILE A 176 -3.04 -28.96 -24.59
N MET A 177 -4.18 -29.54 -24.20
CA MET A 177 -5.32 -28.79 -23.69
C MET A 177 -4.96 -27.95 -22.45
N VAL A 178 -4.17 -28.50 -21.53
CA VAL A 178 -3.71 -27.74 -20.34
C VAL A 178 -2.81 -26.58 -20.75
N LEU A 179 -1.89 -26.79 -21.69
CA LEU A 179 -0.98 -25.72 -22.17
C LEU A 179 -1.75 -24.62 -22.90
N GLU A 180 -2.74 -24.97 -23.73
CA GLU A 180 -3.65 -24.01 -24.39
C GLU A 180 -4.41 -23.16 -23.34
N ASN A 181 -4.97 -23.81 -22.33
CA ASN A 181 -5.66 -23.11 -21.24
C ASN A 181 -4.74 -22.15 -20.47
N GLN A 182 -3.51 -22.59 -20.18
CA GLN A 182 -2.51 -21.75 -19.52
C GLN A 182 -2.09 -20.55 -20.38
N TYR A 183 -1.98 -20.72 -21.69
CA TYR A 183 -1.71 -19.64 -22.62
C TYR A 183 -2.89 -18.66 -22.74
N ASN A 184 -4.11 -19.17 -22.86
CA ASN A 184 -5.32 -18.33 -22.91
C ASN A 184 -5.46 -17.45 -21.66
N ARG A 185 -5.06 -17.97 -20.49
CA ARG A 185 -5.01 -17.20 -19.25
C ARG A 185 -4.07 -15.99 -19.32
N LEU A 186 -3.01 -16.02 -20.12
CA LEU A 186 -2.17 -14.85 -20.34
C LEU A 186 -2.92 -13.72 -21.03
N ASN A 187 -3.75 -14.05 -22.02
CA ASN A 187 -4.56 -13.06 -22.73
C ASN A 187 -5.62 -12.43 -21.81
N GLU A 188 -6.22 -13.22 -20.92
CA GLU A 188 -7.13 -12.71 -19.89
C GLU A 188 -6.41 -11.75 -18.93
N LEU A 189 -5.20 -12.11 -18.47
CA LEU A 189 -4.41 -11.25 -17.60
C LEU A 189 -3.99 -9.94 -18.29
N ASP A 190 -3.64 -9.98 -19.56
CA ASP A 190 -3.30 -8.79 -20.35
C ASP A 190 -4.51 -7.86 -20.47
N SER A 191 -5.70 -8.40 -20.79
CA SER A 191 -6.95 -7.64 -20.86
C SER A 191 -7.27 -6.94 -19.54
N LEU A 192 -7.16 -7.67 -18.40
CA LEU A 192 -7.41 -7.10 -17.08
C LEU A 192 -6.42 -5.99 -16.72
N ILE A 193 -5.15 -6.14 -17.09
CA ILE A 193 -4.11 -5.12 -16.89
C ILE A 193 -4.44 -3.88 -17.72
N GLU A 194 -4.77 -4.06 -19.01
CA GLU A 194 -5.11 -2.97 -19.91
C GLU A 194 -6.34 -2.18 -19.43
N ASP A 195 -7.37 -2.86 -18.96
CA ASP A 195 -8.58 -2.22 -18.44
C ASP A 195 -8.28 -1.35 -17.22
N ILE A 196 -7.42 -1.82 -16.30
CA ILE A 196 -6.98 -1.00 -15.16
C ILE A 196 -6.16 0.22 -15.66
N GLU A 197 -5.29 0.04 -16.65
CA GLU A 197 -4.50 1.14 -17.23
C GLU A 197 -5.38 2.19 -17.91
N LYS A 198 -6.45 1.77 -18.61
CA LYS A 198 -7.48 2.67 -19.15
C LYS A 198 -8.16 3.47 -18.05
N GLN A 199 -8.55 2.83 -16.94
CA GLN A 199 -9.15 3.52 -15.79
C GLN A 199 -8.19 4.54 -15.19
N LEU A 200 -6.93 4.17 -14.95
CA LEU A 200 -5.91 5.08 -14.43
C LEU A 200 -5.64 6.25 -15.39
N THR A 201 -5.67 6.01 -16.70
CA THR A 201 -5.53 7.06 -17.72
C THR A 201 -6.73 8.02 -17.68
N SER A 202 -7.94 7.52 -17.50
CA SER A 202 -9.13 8.34 -17.32
C SER A 202 -9.03 9.23 -16.08
N VAL A 203 -8.62 8.65 -14.95
CA VAL A 203 -8.38 9.41 -13.69
C VAL A 203 -7.33 10.50 -13.91
N ALA A 204 -6.22 10.18 -14.59
CA ALA A 204 -5.17 11.17 -14.86
C ALA A 204 -5.68 12.37 -15.67
N ARG A 205 -6.57 12.13 -16.63
CA ARG A 205 -7.17 13.19 -17.48
C ARG A 205 -8.19 14.05 -16.73
N GLN A 206 -8.80 13.55 -15.66
CA GLN A 206 -9.81 14.28 -14.88
C GLN A 206 -9.20 15.06 -13.71
N ASN A 207 -7.99 14.71 -13.26
CA ASN A 207 -7.33 15.33 -12.12
C ASN A 207 -6.32 16.40 -12.55
N GLU A 208 -6.54 17.67 -12.15
CA GLU A 208 -5.71 18.80 -12.56
C GLU A 208 -4.25 18.68 -12.11
N THR A 209 -3.98 18.07 -10.96
CA THR A 209 -2.60 17.85 -10.51
C THR A 209 -1.92 16.78 -11.37
N CYS A 210 -2.64 15.74 -11.76
CA CYS A 210 -2.13 14.73 -12.69
C CYS A 210 -1.82 15.35 -14.08
N LYS A 211 -2.71 16.21 -14.60
CA LYS A 211 -2.46 16.90 -15.89
C LYS A 211 -1.14 17.66 -15.86
N ARG A 212 -0.90 18.45 -14.82
CA ARG A 212 0.37 19.18 -14.65
C ARG A 212 1.59 18.25 -14.59
N LEU A 213 1.46 17.08 -14.00
CA LEU A 213 2.52 16.09 -13.94
C LEU A 213 2.79 15.43 -15.30
N LEU A 214 1.76 15.29 -16.15
CA LEU A 214 1.89 14.72 -17.48
C LEU A 214 2.73 15.62 -18.43
N ASP A 215 2.89 16.91 -18.15
CA ASP A 215 3.75 17.82 -18.89
C ASP A 215 5.25 17.56 -18.64
N ILE A 216 5.59 16.78 -17.61
CA ILE A 216 6.97 16.44 -17.27
C ILE A 216 7.43 15.26 -18.14
N PRO A 217 8.52 15.40 -18.94
CA PRO A 217 9.06 14.32 -19.75
C PRO A 217 9.33 13.05 -18.91
N GLY A 218 8.82 11.90 -19.37
CA GLY A 218 8.95 10.62 -18.68
C GLY A 218 7.89 10.33 -17.63
N VAL A 219 6.98 11.27 -17.34
CA VAL A 219 5.86 11.04 -16.43
C VAL A 219 4.61 10.69 -17.24
N GLY A 220 4.22 9.41 -17.23
CA GLY A 220 2.97 8.94 -17.83
C GLY A 220 1.82 8.86 -16.83
N PRO A 221 0.60 8.47 -17.28
CA PRO A 221 -0.59 8.39 -16.43
C PRO A 221 -0.41 7.54 -15.17
N LEU A 222 0.32 6.43 -15.27
CA LEU A 222 0.61 5.55 -14.13
C LEU A 222 1.44 6.25 -13.06
N ILE A 223 2.48 6.99 -13.46
CA ILE A 223 3.34 7.71 -12.51
C ILE A 223 2.57 8.89 -11.91
N ALA A 224 1.86 9.66 -12.72
CA ALA A 224 1.11 10.82 -12.28
C ALA A 224 0.04 10.43 -11.24
N THR A 225 -0.79 9.43 -11.53
CA THR A 225 -1.85 8.99 -10.62
C THR A 225 -1.29 8.35 -9.34
N ALA A 226 -0.21 7.54 -9.44
CA ALA A 226 0.45 6.97 -8.27
C ALA A 226 1.04 8.05 -7.36
N ALA A 227 1.72 9.05 -7.95
CA ALA A 227 2.32 10.15 -7.20
C ALA A 227 1.26 10.98 -6.46
N VAL A 228 0.20 11.40 -7.14
CA VAL A 228 -0.89 12.22 -6.54
C VAL A 228 -1.60 11.44 -5.45
N ALA A 229 -1.98 10.18 -5.70
CA ALA A 229 -2.68 9.36 -4.70
C ALA A 229 -1.79 8.98 -3.50
N THR A 230 -0.46 8.88 -3.69
CA THR A 230 0.49 8.59 -2.60
C THR A 230 0.78 9.84 -1.78
N MET A 231 0.95 10.98 -2.42
CA MET A 231 1.26 12.27 -1.79
C MET A 231 0.13 12.71 -0.85
N GLY A 232 -1.12 12.54 -1.27
CA GLY A 232 -2.27 13.15 -0.59
C GLY A 232 -2.26 14.66 -0.87
N GLU A 233 -1.96 15.47 0.14
CA GLU A 233 -1.81 16.91 -0.01
C GLU A 233 -0.34 17.30 -0.16
N ALA A 234 -0.01 18.06 -1.21
CA ALA A 234 1.35 18.52 -1.48
C ALA A 234 1.91 19.41 -0.36
N SER A 235 1.05 20.17 0.33
CA SER A 235 1.38 21.01 1.48
C SER A 235 1.95 20.25 2.68
N ALA A 236 1.72 18.93 2.76
CA ALA A 236 2.31 18.07 3.77
C ALA A 236 3.84 17.92 3.64
N PHE A 237 4.42 18.30 2.50
CA PHE A 237 5.84 18.21 2.23
C PHE A 237 6.46 19.61 2.05
N LYS A 238 7.55 19.88 2.77
CA LYS A 238 8.26 21.16 2.68
C LYS A 238 8.98 21.36 1.34
N SER A 239 9.28 20.27 0.65
CA SER A 239 10.01 20.27 -0.62
C SER A 239 9.83 18.95 -1.38
N GLY A 240 10.14 18.97 -2.70
CA GLY A 240 10.18 17.74 -3.50
C GLY A 240 11.20 16.71 -3.01
N ARG A 241 12.31 17.15 -2.38
CA ARG A 241 13.28 16.23 -1.73
C ARG A 241 12.65 15.47 -0.57
N GLU A 242 11.78 16.11 0.18
CA GLU A 242 11.08 15.45 1.29
C GLU A 242 10.09 14.41 0.78
N PHE A 243 9.38 14.72 -0.32
CA PHE A 243 8.53 13.74 -0.99
C PHE A 243 9.34 12.57 -1.57
N ALA A 244 10.47 12.84 -2.24
CA ALA A 244 11.37 11.80 -2.74
C ALA A 244 11.86 10.88 -1.61
N ALA A 245 12.22 11.44 -0.45
CA ALA A 245 12.58 10.66 0.73
C ALA A 245 11.40 9.82 1.27
N TYR A 246 10.19 10.38 1.24
CA TYR A 246 8.97 9.69 1.68
C TYR A 246 8.68 8.45 0.83
N VAL A 247 8.84 8.55 -0.50
CA VAL A 247 8.63 7.42 -1.42
C VAL A 247 9.87 6.52 -1.58
N GLY A 248 10.95 6.79 -0.82
CA GLY A 248 12.14 5.92 -0.81
C GLY A 248 13.11 6.13 -1.97
N LEU A 249 13.02 7.23 -2.69
CA LEU A 249 13.90 7.54 -3.83
C LEU A 249 15.23 8.22 -3.45
N VAL A 250 15.56 8.25 -2.16
CA VAL A 250 16.85 8.77 -1.68
C VAL A 250 17.67 7.66 -1.01
N PRO A 251 19.00 7.70 -1.13
CA PRO A 251 19.86 6.74 -0.46
C PRO A 251 19.65 6.78 1.05
N LYS A 252 19.72 5.62 1.70
CA LYS A 252 19.73 5.54 3.16
C LYS A 252 21.02 6.19 3.67
N GLN A 253 20.89 7.03 4.67
CA GLN A 253 22.01 7.75 5.26
C GLN A 253 22.27 7.26 6.68
N THR A 254 23.53 7.06 7.01
CA THR A 254 24.02 6.87 8.39
C THR A 254 25.15 7.86 8.65
N GLY A 255 25.32 8.24 9.91
CA GLY A 255 26.42 9.14 10.28
C GLY A 255 26.57 9.26 11.78
N SER A 256 27.80 9.47 12.20
CA SER A 256 28.19 9.81 13.59
C SER A 256 29.35 10.78 13.54
N GLY A 257 29.45 11.68 14.55
CA GLY A 257 30.57 12.60 14.69
C GLY A 257 30.80 13.52 13.49
N GLY A 258 29.73 14.01 12.85
CA GLY A 258 29.82 14.91 11.68
C GLY A 258 30.16 14.23 10.35
N LYS A 259 30.42 12.91 10.34
CA LYS A 259 30.64 12.12 9.10
C LYS A 259 29.35 11.50 8.63
N VAL A 260 29.01 11.75 7.36
CA VAL A 260 27.82 11.20 6.70
C VAL A 260 28.26 10.11 5.73
N ARG A 261 27.62 8.94 5.80
CA ARG A 261 27.79 7.83 4.86
C ARG A 261 26.45 7.51 4.20
N LEU A 262 26.41 7.56 2.88
CA LEU A 262 25.26 7.08 2.08
C LEU A 262 25.41 5.57 1.90
N LEU A 263 24.31 4.85 2.16
CA LEU A 263 24.20 3.40 1.92
C LEU A 263 23.39 3.23 0.64
N GLY A 264 23.97 2.52 -0.34
CA GLY A 264 23.35 2.17 -1.61
C GLY A 264 22.25 1.13 -1.45
#